data_148c1768c91719ddafd8713600d918ae
#
_entry.id   148c1768c91719ddafd8713600d918ae
#
_cell.length_a   1.000
_cell.length_b   1.000
_cell.length_c   1.000
_cell.angle_alpha   90.00
_cell.angle_beta   90.00
_cell.angle_gamma   90.00
#
_symmetry.space_group_name_H-M   'P 1'
#
loop_
_entity.id
_entity.type
_entity.pdbx_description
1 polymer ?
#
loop_
_entity_poly.entity_id
_entity_poly.type
_entity_poly.pdbx_seq_one_letter_code
_entity_poly.pdbx_strand_id
1 'polypeptide(L)'
;MPSEMSDVWIVVPAFNEAGVIGDVITDLRSVFANVVCVDDGSADDTGEIALRAGAHLVRHPVNLGQGAAIQTGVEYARSRPGAQVFVTFDADGQHQVADVVAMIARLAAGDADVVIGTRFGPGVSRPPLLKRVVLQTAAWLSPRGRRLGLTDTNNGLRVFNKTVADRLDITMNGMSHAGEFIMLIDENRWRVAEQPVEVLYTEYSSAKGQPLLNGVNIIVDGFLRGRMPR
;
A
#
# COMPACT_ATOMS: atom_id res chain seq x y z
N MET A 1 -13.92 -18.50 12.65
CA MET A 1 -13.53 -17.09 12.36
C MET A 1 -12.84 -16.87 11.00
N PRO A 2 -12.35 -17.87 10.23
CA PRO A 2 -11.85 -17.63 8.88
C PRO A 2 -12.93 -17.33 7.82
N SER A 3 -14.20 -17.51 8.12
CA SER A 3 -15.28 -17.34 7.13
C SER A 3 -15.74 -15.88 6.92
N GLU A 4 -15.43 -14.99 7.86
CA GLU A 4 -15.92 -13.60 7.80
C GLU A 4 -15.09 -12.66 6.92
N MET A 5 -13.91 -13.08 6.46
CA MET A 5 -13.00 -12.28 5.60
C MET A 5 -12.60 -13.04 4.32
N SER A 6 -13.44 -13.97 3.86
CA SER A 6 -13.14 -14.74 2.64
C SER A 6 -13.26 -13.91 1.36
N ASP A 7 -13.85 -12.74 1.42
CA ASP A 7 -13.99 -11.74 0.35
C ASP A 7 -12.88 -10.69 0.35
N VAL A 8 -11.96 -10.74 1.34
CA VAL A 8 -10.81 -9.83 1.46
C VAL A 8 -9.60 -10.41 0.74
N TRP A 9 -8.95 -9.60 -0.08
CA TRP A 9 -7.70 -9.92 -0.77
C TRP A 9 -6.59 -8.96 -0.37
N ILE A 10 -5.49 -9.52 0.11
CA ILE A 10 -4.27 -8.75 0.45
C ILE A 10 -3.30 -8.84 -0.73
N VAL A 11 -2.88 -7.70 -1.25
CA VAL A 11 -1.90 -7.56 -2.32
C VAL A 11 -0.57 -7.11 -1.74
N VAL A 12 0.45 -7.94 -1.88
CA VAL A 12 1.80 -7.71 -1.36
C VAL A 12 2.78 -7.59 -2.52
N PRO A 13 3.13 -6.36 -2.96
CA PRO A 13 4.22 -6.17 -3.90
C PRO A 13 5.56 -6.43 -3.22
N ALA A 14 6.43 -7.26 -3.80
CA ALA A 14 7.70 -7.64 -3.21
C ALA A 14 8.84 -7.59 -4.23
N PHE A 15 10.01 -7.07 -3.82
CA PHE A 15 11.23 -7.06 -4.61
C PHE A 15 12.45 -7.20 -3.72
N ASN A 16 13.14 -8.34 -3.80
CA ASN A 16 14.32 -8.68 -2.98
C ASN A 16 14.03 -8.58 -1.47
N GLU A 17 12.96 -9.23 -1.01
CA GLU A 17 12.49 -9.24 0.39
C GLU A 17 12.60 -10.63 1.05
N ALA A 18 13.50 -11.51 0.55
CA ALA A 18 13.65 -12.89 1.04
C ALA A 18 13.85 -12.97 2.57
N GLY A 19 14.45 -11.94 3.19
CA GLY A 19 14.71 -11.92 4.64
C GLY A 19 13.48 -11.74 5.53
N VAL A 20 12.36 -11.25 4.99
CA VAL A 20 11.18 -10.88 5.81
C VAL A 20 9.86 -11.35 5.23
N ILE A 21 9.79 -11.61 3.93
CA ILE A 21 8.52 -11.92 3.24
C ILE A 21 7.82 -13.15 3.83
N GLY A 22 8.57 -14.14 4.31
CA GLY A 22 8.02 -15.35 4.89
C GLY A 22 7.18 -15.08 6.14
N ASP A 23 7.71 -14.26 7.04
CA ASP A 23 7.02 -13.86 8.27
C ASP A 23 5.81 -12.98 7.94
N VAL A 24 5.97 -12.00 7.04
CA VAL A 24 4.88 -11.13 6.58
C VAL A 24 3.71 -11.94 6.03
N ILE A 25 3.96 -12.89 5.13
CA ILE A 25 2.90 -13.73 4.57
C ILE A 25 2.28 -14.63 5.62
N THR A 26 3.08 -15.21 6.51
CA THR A 26 2.59 -16.07 7.61
C THR A 26 1.65 -15.30 8.53
N ASP A 27 2.02 -14.08 8.93
CA ASP A 27 1.20 -13.23 9.78
C ASP A 27 -0.12 -12.85 9.09
N LEU A 28 -0.07 -12.45 7.83
CA LEU A 28 -1.26 -12.15 7.04
C LEU A 28 -2.16 -13.38 6.90
N ARG A 29 -1.59 -14.54 6.59
CA ARG A 29 -2.33 -15.81 6.44
C ARG A 29 -2.96 -16.32 7.74
N SER A 30 -2.48 -15.87 8.88
CA SER A 30 -3.11 -16.20 10.18
C SER A 30 -4.52 -15.62 10.32
N VAL A 31 -4.84 -14.54 9.57
CA VAL A 31 -6.12 -13.82 9.63
C VAL A 31 -6.87 -13.86 8.30
N PHE A 32 -6.16 -13.73 7.17
CA PHE A 32 -6.76 -13.60 5.84
C PHE A 32 -6.57 -14.86 5.00
N ALA A 33 -7.65 -15.34 4.39
CA ALA A 33 -7.62 -16.51 3.52
C ALA A 33 -6.94 -16.24 2.17
N ASN A 34 -6.95 -14.99 1.69
CA ASN A 34 -6.48 -14.67 0.34
C ASN A 34 -5.38 -13.62 0.40
N VAL A 35 -4.15 -14.06 0.17
CA VAL A 35 -2.96 -13.22 0.06
C VAL A 35 -2.29 -13.48 -1.28
N VAL A 36 -2.12 -12.46 -2.12
CA VAL A 36 -1.35 -12.55 -3.35
C VAL A 36 -0.05 -11.75 -3.19
N CYS A 37 1.07 -12.43 -3.38
CA CYS A 37 2.39 -11.82 -3.47
C CYS A 37 2.73 -11.62 -4.95
N VAL A 38 3.08 -10.40 -5.33
CA VAL A 38 3.62 -10.10 -6.66
C VAL A 38 5.12 -9.90 -6.52
N ASP A 39 5.88 -10.91 -6.91
CA ASP A 39 7.34 -10.87 -6.99
C ASP A 39 7.75 -10.08 -8.23
N ASP A 40 8.21 -8.86 -8.03
CA ASP A 40 8.54 -7.91 -9.09
C ASP A 40 9.95 -8.15 -9.68
N GLY A 41 10.22 -9.40 -10.05
CA GLY A 41 11.47 -9.80 -10.68
C GLY A 41 12.65 -9.84 -9.71
N SER A 42 12.46 -10.37 -8.50
CA SER A 42 13.51 -10.53 -7.50
C SER A 42 14.65 -11.42 -8.00
N ALA A 43 15.87 -11.08 -7.58
CA ALA A 43 17.06 -11.88 -7.83
C ALA A 43 17.33 -12.90 -6.71
N ASP A 44 16.62 -12.79 -5.58
CA ASP A 44 16.69 -13.69 -4.43
C ASP A 44 15.46 -14.62 -4.37
N ASP A 45 15.34 -15.41 -3.30
CA ASP A 45 14.28 -16.40 -3.11
C ASP A 45 12.93 -15.81 -2.64
N THR A 46 12.71 -14.50 -2.80
CA THR A 46 11.49 -13.80 -2.34
C THR A 46 10.21 -14.53 -2.75
N GLY A 47 10.04 -14.82 -4.05
CA GLY A 47 8.83 -15.46 -4.56
C GLY A 47 8.63 -16.87 -4.02
N GLU A 48 9.72 -17.69 -3.95
CA GLU A 48 9.66 -19.06 -3.43
C GLU A 48 9.28 -19.08 -1.94
N ILE A 49 9.82 -18.14 -1.18
CA ILE A 49 9.52 -18.02 0.26
C ILE A 49 8.04 -17.60 0.45
N ALA A 50 7.56 -16.62 -0.30
CA ALA A 50 6.16 -16.21 -0.24
C ALA A 50 5.19 -17.34 -0.59
N LEU A 51 5.51 -18.12 -1.65
CA LEU A 51 4.72 -19.29 -2.05
C LEU A 51 4.69 -20.36 -0.94
N ARG A 52 5.84 -20.68 -0.35
CA ARG A 52 5.91 -21.64 0.77
C ARG A 52 5.17 -21.17 2.02
N ALA A 53 5.12 -19.87 2.26
CA ALA A 53 4.34 -19.26 3.34
C ALA A 53 2.82 -19.24 3.07
N GLY A 54 2.37 -19.68 1.87
CA GLY A 54 0.97 -19.86 1.52
C GLY A 54 0.32 -18.71 0.76
N ALA A 55 1.09 -17.79 0.19
CA ALA A 55 0.56 -16.79 -0.72
C ALA A 55 0.27 -17.37 -2.11
N HIS A 56 -0.71 -16.80 -2.82
CA HIS A 56 -0.75 -16.91 -4.26
C HIS A 56 0.43 -16.12 -4.84
N LEU A 57 1.20 -16.72 -5.73
CA LEU A 57 2.36 -16.07 -6.33
C LEU A 57 2.06 -15.63 -7.76
N VAL A 58 2.31 -14.36 -8.05
CA VAL A 58 2.44 -13.82 -9.40
C VAL A 58 3.86 -13.30 -9.56
N ARG A 59 4.53 -13.58 -10.68
CA ARG A 59 5.92 -13.17 -10.89
C ARG A 59 6.05 -12.34 -12.14
N HIS A 60 6.71 -11.20 -12.03
CA HIS A 60 7.16 -10.42 -13.17
C HIS A 60 8.51 -10.96 -13.68
N PRO A 61 8.72 -11.00 -15.00
CA PRO A 61 9.99 -11.48 -15.57
C PRO A 61 11.17 -10.53 -15.30
N VAL A 62 10.88 -9.26 -15.03
CA VAL A 62 11.83 -8.19 -14.70
C VAL A 62 11.19 -7.24 -13.71
N ASN A 63 11.99 -6.42 -13.02
CA ASN A 63 11.45 -5.38 -12.16
C ASN A 63 10.72 -4.32 -12.98
N LEU A 64 9.40 -4.20 -12.78
CA LEU A 64 8.52 -3.21 -13.41
C LEU A 64 8.17 -2.06 -12.45
N GLY A 65 8.54 -2.19 -11.17
CA GLY A 65 8.29 -1.21 -10.11
C GLY A 65 7.03 -1.47 -9.30
N GLN A 66 7.01 -0.91 -8.08
CA GLN A 66 5.97 -1.16 -7.08
C GLN A 66 4.55 -0.87 -7.60
N GLY A 67 4.38 0.20 -8.38
CA GLY A 67 3.08 0.55 -8.97
C GLY A 67 2.54 -0.56 -9.88
N ALA A 68 3.39 -1.10 -10.77
CA ALA A 68 3.03 -2.22 -11.64
C ALA A 68 2.71 -3.49 -10.84
N ALA A 69 3.48 -3.77 -9.79
CA ALA A 69 3.24 -4.93 -8.94
C ALA A 69 1.90 -4.81 -8.17
N ILE A 70 1.57 -3.62 -7.65
CA ILE A 70 0.25 -3.36 -7.04
C ILE A 70 -0.86 -3.56 -8.08
N GLN A 71 -0.74 -2.98 -9.27
CA GLN A 71 -1.74 -3.11 -10.32
C GLN A 71 -1.97 -4.57 -10.69
N THR A 72 -0.90 -5.33 -10.94
CA THR A 72 -0.96 -6.77 -11.23
C THR A 72 -1.65 -7.56 -10.12
N GLY A 73 -1.32 -7.27 -8.85
CA GLY A 73 -1.93 -7.93 -7.71
C GLY A 73 -3.42 -7.62 -7.55
N VAL A 74 -3.82 -6.37 -7.79
CA VAL A 74 -5.24 -5.97 -7.77
C VAL A 74 -5.99 -6.63 -8.92
N GLU A 75 -5.43 -6.69 -10.12
CA GLU A 75 -6.03 -7.39 -11.27
C GLU A 75 -6.21 -8.88 -11.02
N TYR A 76 -5.19 -9.52 -10.45
CA TYR A 76 -5.28 -10.91 -10.02
C TYR A 76 -6.41 -11.10 -9.00
N ALA A 77 -6.45 -10.29 -7.96
CA ALA A 77 -7.42 -10.39 -6.89
C ALA A 77 -8.86 -10.11 -7.37
N ARG A 78 -9.08 -9.03 -8.14
CA ARG A 78 -10.41 -8.67 -8.64
C ARG A 78 -11.01 -9.68 -9.62
N SER A 79 -10.16 -10.50 -10.27
CA SER A 79 -10.60 -11.58 -11.13
C SER A 79 -11.13 -12.80 -10.36
N ARG A 80 -10.97 -12.84 -9.03
CA ARG A 80 -11.38 -13.98 -8.22
C ARG A 80 -12.85 -13.87 -7.81
N PRO A 81 -13.62 -14.99 -7.88
CA PRO A 81 -15.00 -14.99 -7.44
C PRO A 81 -15.12 -14.58 -5.97
N GLY A 82 -16.07 -13.71 -5.65
CA GLY A 82 -16.36 -13.28 -4.29
C GLY A 82 -15.43 -12.19 -3.73
N ALA A 83 -14.41 -11.73 -4.46
CA ALA A 83 -13.55 -10.63 -4.01
C ALA A 83 -14.33 -9.31 -3.92
N GLN A 84 -14.36 -8.68 -2.74
CA GLN A 84 -15.08 -7.43 -2.48
C GLN A 84 -14.19 -6.35 -1.87
N VAL A 85 -13.21 -6.74 -1.03
CA VAL A 85 -12.31 -5.83 -0.31
C VAL A 85 -10.87 -6.13 -0.71
N PHE A 86 -10.12 -5.09 -1.00
CA PHE A 86 -8.75 -5.17 -1.47
C PHE A 86 -7.84 -4.35 -0.56
N VAL A 87 -6.68 -4.89 -0.25
CA VAL A 87 -5.70 -4.26 0.63
C VAL A 87 -4.35 -4.24 -0.07
N THR A 88 -3.67 -3.10 -0.13
CA THR A 88 -2.25 -3.05 -0.46
C THR A 88 -1.44 -3.08 0.83
N PHE A 89 -0.43 -3.96 0.90
CA PHE A 89 0.37 -4.18 2.10
C PHE A 89 1.85 -4.32 1.71
N ASP A 90 2.71 -3.48 2.28
CA ASP A 90 4.15 -3.49 1.94
C ASP A 90 4.85 -4.74 2.49
N ALA A 91 5.81 -5.29 1.73
CA ALA A 91 6.51 -6.54 2.04
C ALA A 91 7.62 -6.40 3.10
N ASP A 92 7.94 -5.19 3.57
CA ASP A 92 9.10 -4.89 4.41
C ASP A 92 8.90 -5.13 5.93
N GLY A 93 7.72 -5.64 6.30
CA GLY A 93 7.37 -5.96 7.70
C GLY A 93 7.10 -4.74 8.57
N GLN A 94 6.85 -3.56 8.00
CA GLN A 94 6.56 -2.36 8.79
C GLN A 94 5.09 -2.26 9.22
N HIS A 95 4.17 -2.85 8.49
CA HIS A 95 2.74 -2.79 8.77
C HIS A 95 2.27 -3.95 9.64
N GLN A 96 1.21 -3.71 10.41
CA GLN A 96 0.62 -4.70 11.30
C GLN A 96 -0.71 -5.22 10.78
N VAL A 97 -0.96 -6.52 10.96
CA VAL A 97 -2.22 -7.17 10.58
C VAL A 97 -3.42 -6.59 11.33
N ALA A 98 -3.23 -6.19 12.60
CA ALA A 98 -4.28 -5.56 13.40
C ALA A 98 -4.78 -4.24 12.77
N ASP A 99 -3.88 -3.46 12.17
CA ASP A 99 -4.24 -2.22 11.47
C ASP A 99 -5.09 -2.50 10.24
N VAL A 100 -4.77 -3.56 9.49
CA VAL A 100 -5.58 -4.00 8.34
C VAL A 100 -7.01 -4.32 8.78
N VAL A 101 -7.18 -5.06 9.88
CA VAL A 101 -8.50 -5.39 10.43
C VAL A 101 -9.28 -4.12 10.82
N ALA A 102 -8.61 -3.16 11.48
CA ALA A 102 -9.23 -1.88 11.85
C ALA A 102 -9.65 -1.06 10.61
N MET A 103 -8.80 -1.05 9.57
CA MET A 103 -9.10 -0.35 8.31
C MET A 103 -10.24 -1.00 7.53
N ILE A 104 -10.36 -2.34 7.53
CA ILE A 104 -11.49 -3.06 6.95
C ILE A 104 -12.78 -2.71 7.70
N ALA A 105 -12.75 -2.69 9.03
CA ALA A 105 -13.89 -2.26 9.83
C ALA A 105 -14.28 -0.80 9.54
N ARG A 106 -13.29 0.08 9.33
CA ARG A 106 -13.53 1.47 8.92
C ARG A 106 -14.17 1.59 7.55
N LEU A 107 -13.76 0.75 6.57
CA LEU A 107 -14.38 0.69 5.25
C LEU A 107 -15.83 0.18 5.34
N ALA A 108 -16.08 -0.83 6.17
CA ALA A 108 -17.39 -1.43 6.38
C ALA A 108 -18.41 -0.46 7.02
N ALA A 109 -17.98 0.66 7.62
CA ALA A 109 -18.87 1.71 8.07
C ALA A 109 -19.66 2.38 6.92
N GLY A 110 -19.22 2.20 5.66
CA GLY A 110 -19.99 2.52 4.46
C GLY A 110 -19.94 3.99 4.01
N ASP A 111 -19.19 4.84 4.69
CA ASP A 111 -19.02 6.25 4.35
C ASP A 111 -17.74 6.53 3.54
N ALA A 112 -16.93 5.51 3.30
CA ALA A 112 -15.71 5.57 2.50
C ALA A 112 -15.67 4.44 1.45
N ASP A 113 -15.04 4.72 0.32
CA ASP A 113 -14.73 3.75 -0.75
C ASP A 113 -13.26 3.32 -0.66
N VAL A 114 -12.42 4.20 -0.05
CA VAL A 114 -11.00 3.99 0.21
C VAL A 114 -10.69 4.41 1.65
N VAL A 115 -9.92 3.59 2.36
CA VAL A 115 -9.30 3.93 3.65
C VAL A 115 -7.80 3.92 3.49
N ILE A 116 -7.13 5.00 3.84
CA ILE A 116 -5.67 5.15 3.80
C ILE A 116 -5.12 5.11 5.22
N GLY A 117 -4.07 4.33 5.45
CA GLY A 117 -3.35 4.34 6.71
C GLY A 117 -2.65 5.68 6.93
N THR A 118 -2.74 6.26 8.12
CA THR A 118 -1.99 7.47 8.46
C THR A 118 -1.08 7.22 9.66
N ARG A 119 0.17 7.71 9.56
CA ARG A 119 1.14 7.72 10.68
C ARG A 119 0.88 8.85 11.67
N PHE A 120 -0.17 9.63 11.44
CA PHE A 120 -0.52 10.80 12.23
C PHE A 120 -1.90 10.60 12.86
N GLY A 121 -1.91 10.42 14.19
CA GLY A 121 -3.16 10.24 14.93
C GLY A 121 -2.93 9.89 16.39
N PRO A 122 -3.98 9.85 17.20
CA PRO A 122 -3.88 9.37 18.56
C PRO A 122 -3.59 7.86 18.59
N GLY A 123 -2.72 7.44 19.49
CA GLY A 123 -2.45 6.02 19.77
C GLY A 123 -1.43 5.35 18.85
N VAL A 124 -0.83 6.07 17.89
CA VAL A 124 0.20 5.51 17.00
C VAL A 124 1.61 6.01 17.33
N SER A 125 2.62 5.18 17.03
CA SER A 125 4.03 5.53 17.18
C SER A 125 4.37 6.73 16.30
N ARG A 126 5.03 7.73 16.88
CA ARG A 126 5.38 8.94 16.15
C ARG A 126 6.65 8.70 15.32
N PRO A 127 6.64 9.01 14.03
CA PRO A 127 7.87 9.00 13.23
C PRO A 127 8.93 9.94 13.83
N PRO A 128 10.23 9.69 13.60
CA PRO A 128 11.29 10.64 13.96
C PRO A 128 10.94 12.04 13.45
N LEU A 129 11.24 13.08 14.25
CA LEU A 129 10.81 14.47 13.99
C LEU A 129 11.11 14.94 12.56
N LEU A 130 12.31 14.65 12.04
CA LEU A 130 12.69 15.03 10.70
C LEU A 130 11.81 14.34 9.63
N LYS A 131 11.58 13.03 9.78
CA LYS A 131 10.70 12.26 8.87
C LYS A 131 9.25 12.77 8.94
N ARG A 132 8.78 13.10 10.13
CA ARG A 132 7.45 13.70 10.33
C ARG A 132 7.29 15.01 9.57
N VAL A 133 8.25 15.93 9.72
CA VAL A 133 8.22 17.24 9.02
C VAL A 133 8.21 17.05 7.52
N VAL A 134 9.07 16.16 6.98
CA VAL A 134 9.12 15.88 5.53
C VAL A 134 7.79 15.33 5.03
N LEU A 135 7.19 14.36 5.71
CA LEU A 135 5.93 13.74 5.29
C LEU A 135 4.74 14.71 5.37
N GLN A 136 4.65 15.49 6.46
CA GLN A 136 3.59 16.49 6.61
C GLN A 136 3.75 17.62 5.58
N THR A 137 4.98 18.03 5.28
CA THR A 137 5.24 19.02 4.23
C THR A 137 4.87 18.49 2.86
N ALA A 138 5.17 17.21 2.56
CA ALA A 138 4.78 16.59 1.31
C ALA A 138 3.24 16.51 1.16
N ALA A 139 2.53 16.11 2.21
CA ALA A 139 1.07 16.10 2.23
C ALA A 139 0.49 17.52 2.06
N TRP A 140 1.07 18.51 2.75
CA TRP A 140 0.65 19.91 2.66
C TRP A 140 0.93 20.52 1.27
N LEU A 141 2.02 20.16 0.62
CA LEU A 141 2.36 20.59 -0.74
C LEU A 141 1.50 19.90 -1.82
N SER A 142 0.83 18.79 -1.50
CA SER A 142 -0.08 18.11 -2.41
C SER A 142 -1.43 18.84 -2.49
N PRO A 143 -1.77 19.53 -3.60
CA PRO A 143 -3.06 20.20 -3.71
C PRO A 143 -4.26 19.25 -3.62
N ARG A 144 -4.11 18.03 -4.15
CA ARG A 144 -5.14 16.97 -4.08
C ARG A 144 -5.26 16.40 -2.69
N GLY A 145 -4.13 16.10 -2.02
CA GLY A 145 -4.12 15.62 -0.64
C GLY A 145 -4.83 16.60 0.31
N ARG A 146 -4.58 17.91 0.18
CA ARG A 146 -5.29 18.94 0.96
C ARG A 146 -6.79 18.98 0.69
N ARG A 147 -7.19 18.87 -0.59
CA ARG A 147 -8.60 18.88 -0.99
C ARG A 147 -9.35 17.68 -0.42
N LEU A 148 -8.69 16.54 -0.34
CA LEU A 148 -9.21 15.30 0.22
C LEU A 148 -9.07 15.23 1.75
N GLY A 149 -8.44 16.21 2.39
CA GLY A 149 -8.24 16.25 3.85
C GLY A 149 -7.22 15.23 4.38
N LEU A 150 -6.30 14.74 3.52
CA LEU A 150 -5.34 13.70 3.88
C LEU A 150 -4.14 14.28 4.63
N THR A 151 -3.72 13.57 5.67
CA THR A 151 -2.53 13.90 6.48
C THR A 151 -1.31 13.09 6.09
N ASP A 152 -1.49 11.90 5.45
CA ASP A 152 -0.43 11.01 5.00
C ASP A 152 -0.73 10.43 3.60
N THR A 153 -0.23 11.08 2.57
CA THR A 153 -0.45 10.67 1.17
C THR A 153 0.48 9.57 0.68
N ASN A 154 1.50 9.22 1.48
CA ASN A 154 2.57 8.30 1.08
C ASN A 154 2.55 6.96 1.83
N ASN A 155 1.51 6.68 2.60
CA ASN A 155 1.39 5.39 3.27
C ASN A 155 0.97 4.31 2.25
N GLY A 156 1.71 3.19 2.24
CA GLY A 156 1.46 2.06 1.34
C GLY A 156 0.25 1.21 1.76
N LEU A 157 -0.14 1.27 3.04
CA LEU A 157 -1.28 0.50 3.54
C LEU A 157 -2.59 1.18 3.17
N ARG A 158 -3.37 0.55 2.30
CA ARG A 158 -4.64 1.05 1.80
C ARG A 158 -5.65 -0.08 1.72
N VAL A 159 -6.90 0.23 2.07
CA VAL A 159 -8.04 -0.69 1.97
C VAL A 159 -9.11 -0.05 1.10
N PHE A 160 -9.65 -0.76 0.13
CA PHE A 160 -10.66 -0.22 -0.77
C PHE A 160 -11.65 -1.30 -1.23
N ASN A 161 -12.81 -0.83 -1.67
CA ASN A 161 -13.89 -1.69 -2.12
C ASN A 161 -13.72 -2.12 -3.58
N LYS A 162 -14.61 -3.03 -4.02
CA LYS A 162 -14.61 -3.53 -5.40
C LYS A 162 -14.83 -2.44 -6.45
N THR A 163 -15.63 -1.42 -6.17
CA THR A 163 -15.87 -0.32 -7.11
C THR A 163 -14.56 0.42 -7.44
N VAL A 164 -13.72 0.62 -6.43
CA VAL A 164 -12.39 1.19 -6.62
C VAL A 164 -11.48 0.23 -7.37
N ALA A 165 -11.41 -1.04 -6.96
CA ALA A 165 -10.56 -2.05 -7.60
C ALA A 165 -10.87 -2.24 -9.09
N ASP A 166 -12.15 -2.19 -9.48
CA ASP A 166 -12.58 -2.36 -10.87
C ASP A 166 -12.15 -1.18 -11.78
N ARG A 167 -11.91 0.00 -11.21
CA ARG A 167 -11.51 1.21 -11.93
C ARG A 167 -10.08 1.65 -11.67
N LEU A 168 -9.39 0.95 -10.78
CA LEU A 168 -7.99 1.26 -10.48
C LEU A 168 -7.13 0.95 -11.71
N ASP A 169 -6.36 1.94 -12.15
CA ASP A 169 -5.44 1.85 -13.28
C ASP A 169 -4.16 2.62 -12.94
N ILE A 170 -3.23 1.92 -12.26
CA ILE A 170 -1.94 2.48 -11.88
C ILE A 170 -0.96 2.27 -13.03
N THR A 171 -0.50 3.37 -13.60
CA THR A 171 0.42 3.39 -14.75
C THR A 171 1.81 3.90 -14.38
N MET A 172 1.93 4.61 -13.26
CA MET A 172 3.19 5.20 -12.82
C MET A 172 4.02 4.22 -12.00
N ASN A 173 5.30 4.12 -12.33
CA ASN A 173 6.25 3.26 -11.63
C ASN A 173 6.93 3.97 -10.45
N GLY A 174 7.61 3.17 -9.60
CA GLY A 174 8.33 3.65 -8.44
C GLY A 174 7.43 4.35 -7.42
N MET A 175 7.95 5.32 -6.71
CA MET A 175 7.21 6.06 -5.67
C MET A 175 6.09 6.97 -6.23
N SER A 176 6.07 7.22 -7.54
CA SER A 176 5.06 8.07 -8.17
C SER A 176 3.65 7.46 -8.13
N HIS A 177 3.54 6.13 -8.00
CA HIS A 177 2.25 5.44 -7.88
C HIS A 177 1.43 5.91 -6.67
N ALA A 178 2.09 6.34 -5.57
CA ALA A 178 1.38 6.85 -4.40
C ALA A 178 0.63 8.15 -4.72
N GLY A 179 1.28 9.06 -5.44
CA GLY A 179 0.66 10.29 -5.93
C GLY A 179 -0.44 10.03 -6.96
N GLU A 180 -0.24 9.05 -7.85
CA GLU A 180 -1.24 8.63 -8.84
C GLU A 180 -2.48 8.05 -8.16
N PHE A 181 -2.33 7.25 -7.12
CA PHE A 181 -3.47 6.72 -6.38
C PHE A 181 -4.33 7.85 -5.78
N ILE A 182 -3.70 8.88 -5.20
CA ILE A 182 -4.41 10.07 -4.70
C ILE A 182 -5.08 10.85 -5.84
N MET A 183 -4.44 10.92 -7.00
CA MET A 183 -5.03 11.51 -8.21
C MET A 183 -6.28 10.75 -8.65
N LEU A 184 -6.22 9.42 -8.70
CA LEU A 184 -7.35 8.58 -9.08
C LEU A 184 -8.53 8.70 -8.10
N ILE A 185 -8.26 8.84 -6.79
CA ILE A 185 -9.31 9.12 -5.78
C ILE A 185 -10.05 10.42 -6.13
N ASP A 186 -9.31 11.50 -6.39
CA ASP A 186 -9.86 12.83 -6.69
C ASP A 186 -10.64 12.83 -8.01
N GLU A 187 -10.08 12.24 -9.08
CA GLU A 187 -10.69 12.19 -10.42
C GLU A 187 -11.96 11.34 -10.47
N ASN A 188 -11.97 10.19 -9.78
CA ASN A 188 -13.14 9.32 -9.70
C ASN A 188 -14.13 9.73 -8.61
N ARG A 189 -13.80 10.74 -7.79
CA ARG A 189 -14.62 11.22 -6.65
C ARG A 189 -14.92 10.10 -5.65
N TRP A 190 -13.97 9.20 -5.43
CA TRP A 190 -14.10 8.18 -4.40
C TRP A 190 -14.06 8.82 -3.02
N ARG A 191 -14.93 8.38 -2.14
CA ARG A 191 -14.96 8.85 -0.75
C ARG A 191 -13.75 8.24 -0.03
N VAL A 192 -12.92 9.08 0.57
CA VAL A 192 -11.72 8.64 1.28
C VAL A 192 -11.80 8.94 2.76
N ALA A 193 -11.30 8.02 3.58
CA ALA A 193 -11.09 8.22 5.00
C ALA A 193 -9.66 7.84 5.38
N GLU A 194 -9.16 8.37 6.49
CA GLU A 194 -7.91 7.95 7.09
C GLU A 194 -8.16 7.12 8.35
N GLN A 195 -7.27 6.14 8.59
CA GLN A 195 -7.21 5.35 9.80
C GLN A 195 -5.79 5.43 10.37
N PRO A 196 -5.60 5.83 11.63
CA PRO A 196 -4.31 5.75 12.29
C PRO A 196 -3.78 4.33 12.30
N VAL A 197 -2.52 4.16 11.88
CA VAL A 197 -1.83 2.87 11.80
C VAL A 197 -0.44 2.96 12.41
N GLU A 198 0.02 1.88 13.03
CA GLU A 198 1.35 1.81 13.59
C GLU A 198 2.35 1.29 12.54
N VAL A 199 3.44 2.05 12.33
CA VAL A 199 4.53 1.65 11.44
C VAL A 199 5.74 1.29 12.27
N LEU A 200 6.15 0.02 12.20
CA LEU A 200 7.31 -0.49 12.89
C LEU A 200 8.60 -0.09 12.14
N TYR A 201 9.52 0.54 12.86
CA TYR A 201 10.85 0.87 12.33
C TYR A 201 11.84 -0.20 12.80
N THR A 202 11.98 -1.27 12.02
CA THR A 202 12.94 -2.35 12.30
C THR A 202 14.35 -1.98 11.80
N GLU A 203 15.38 -2.68 12.32
CA GLU A 203 16.74 -2.53 11.79
C GLU A 203 16.81 -2.86 10.30
N TYR A 204 16.08 -3.88 9.85
CA TYR A 204 15.97 -4.28 8.45
C TYR A 204 15.41 -3.16 7.58
N SER A 205 14.26 -2.61 7.97
CA SER A 205 13.62 -1.51 7.23
C SER A 205 14.46 -0.23 7.26
N SER A 206 15.22 -0.01 8.33
CA SER A 206 16.12 1.14 8.46
C SER A 206 17.36 1.00 7.58
N ALA A 207 17.91 -0.22 7.44
CA ALA A 207 19.06 -0.50 6.56
C ALA A 207 18.69 -0.43 5.07
N LYS A 208 17.47 -0.82 4.70
CA LYS A 208 16.95 -0.79 3.34
C LYS A 208 16.22 0.51 3.01
N GLY A 209 15.89 1.29 4.06
CA GLY A 209 15.18 2.57 3.96
C GLY A 209 15.90 3.52 3.01
N GLN A 210 15.16 4.06 2.07
CA GLN A 210 15.70 5.01 1.08
C GLN A 210 16.32 6.22 1.79
N PRO A 211 17.50 6.69 1.36
CA PRO A 211 18.09 7.91 1.89
C PRO A 211 17.06 9.06 1.85
N LEU A 212 17.08 9.94 2.87
CA LEU A 212 16.24 11.14 2.96
C LEU A 212 16.24 12.00 1.68
N LEU A 213 17.33 11.93 0.88
CA LEU A 213 17.46 12.55 -0.42
C LEU A 213 16.43 12.06 -1.47
N ASN A 214 15.96 10.82 -1.37
CA ASN A 214 14.91 10.32 -2.28
C ASN A 214 13.54 10.92 -1.96
N GLY A 215 13.29 11.31 -0.70
CA GLY A 215 12.09 12.07 -0.33
C GLY A 215 12.00 13.43 -1.02
N VAL A 216 13.13 14.08 -1.25
CA VAL A 216 13.21 15.36 -1.98
C VAL A 216 12.91 15.15 -3.47
N ASN A 217 13.41 14.07 -4.08
CA ASN A 217 13.14 13.74 -5.48
C ASN A 217 11.65 13.44 -5.72
N ILE A 218 10.95 12.81 -4.76
CA ILE A 218 9.50 12.56 -4.84
C ILE A 218 8.71 13.87 -4.89
N ILE A 219 9.11 14.85 -4.07
CA ILE A 219 8.46 16.18 -4.04
C ILE A 219 8.69 16.90 -5.37
N VAL A 220 9.89 16.84 -5.92
CA VAL A 220 10.26 17.49 -7.19
C VAL A 220 9.56 16.83 -8.38
N ASP A 221 9.52 15.50 -8.46
CA ASP A 221 8.83 14.76 -9.53
C ASP A 221 7.31 14.99 -9.48
N GLY A 222 6.71 14.98 -8.29
CA GLY A 222 5.29 15.28 -8.12
C GLY A 222 4.93 16.70 -8.53
N PHE A 223 5.82 17.67 -8.27
CA PHE A 223 5.62 19.09 -8.63
C PHE A 223 5.80 19.34 -10.14
N LEU A 224 6.79 18.72 -10.77
CA LEU A 224 7.07 18.87 -12.19
C LEU A 224 6.00 18.20 -13.08
N ARG A 225 5.53 17.02 -12.70
CA ARG A 225 4.52 16.27 -13.47
C ARG A 225 3.08 16.76 -13.24
N GLY A 226 2.79 17.36 -12.09
CA GLY A 226 1.48 17.99 -11.83
C GLY A 226 1.17 19.23 -12.70
N ARG A 227 2.13 19.67 -13.52
CA ARG A 227 2.00 20.82 -14.44
C ARG A 227 1.91 20.45 -15.92
N MET A 228 2.05 19.18 -16.29
CA MET A 228 1.90 18.78 -17.69
C MET A 228 0.43 18.42 -17.97
N PRO A 229 -0.23 19.11 -18.89
CA PRO A 229 -1.51 18.66 -19.44
C PRO A 229 -1.28 17.38 -20.24
N ARG A 230 -2.22 16.43 -20.15
CA ARG A 230 -2.27 15.22 -21.00
C ARG A 230 -2.55 15.62 -22.44
#